data_a53201c59b04627c2b764d2604862a03
#
_entry.id   a53201c59b04627c2b764d2604862a03
#
_cell.length_a   1.000
_cell.length_b   1.000
_cell.length_c   1.000
_cell.angle_alpha   90.00
_cell.angle_beta   90.00
_cell.angle_gamma   90.00
#
_symmetry.space_group_name_H-M   'P 1'
#
loop_
_entity.id
_entity.type
_entity.pdbx_description
1 polymer ?
#
loop_
_entity_poly.entity_id
_entity_poly.type
_entity_poly.pdbx_seq_one_letter_code
_entity_poly.pdbx_strand_id
1 'polypeptide(L)'
;TWARPERCVMAFLPISREECDRLGWDAPDFVFAVGEAYVDHPSFGHAIISRVLEHAGYRVAMLCLPEYHTAEDFKRFGRPRLGFLVTAGVIDSMVNHYTVARKRRNEDAYAPGGQAGLRPDRATTVYCNRIHQAYPGLPILIGGVEASLRRFSHYDFWDDKVRRSILVDTAATL
;
A
#
# COMPACT_ATOMS: atom_id res chain seq x y z
N THR A 1 25.39 7.88 24.01
CA THR A 1 24.99 6.49 24.33
C THR A 1 23.48 6.42 24.23
N TRP A 2 22.98 5.90 23.10
CA TRP A 2 21.57 5.64 22.87
C TRP A 2 21.22 4.33 23.61
N ALA A 3 20.64 4.45 24.81
CA ALA A 3 20.03 3.31 25.47
C ALA A 3 18.83 2.87 24.64
N ARG A 4 18.91 1.72 23.97
CA ARG A 4 17.76 1.08 23.35
C ARG A 4 16.85 0.58 24.46
N PRO A 5 15.55 0.93 24.48
CA PRO A 5 14.61 0.16 25.27
C PRO A 5 14.61 -1.26 24.70
N GLU A 6 14.65 -2.27 25.57
CA GLU A 6 14.46 -3.68 25.20
C GLU A 6 13.12 -3.80 24.46
N ARG A 7 13.15 -3.75 23.13
CA ARG A 7 11.97 -4.02 22.34
C ARG A 7 11.80 -5.52 22.27
N CYS A 8 10.68 -5.97 22.77
CA CYS A 8 10.19 -7.33 22.54
C CYS A 8 10.31 -7.64 21.05
N VAL A 9 11.14 -8.64 20.74
CA VAL A 9 11.48 -9.02 19.37
C VAL A 9 10.25 -9.69 18.75
N MET A 10 9.82 -9.17 17.58
CA MET A 10 9.05 -9.87 16.58
C MET A 10 7.55 -10.08 16.83
N ALA A 11 6.83 -9.05 17.17
CA ALA A 11 5.43 -9.01 16.75
C ALA A 11 5.37 -8.55 15.28
N PHE A 12 4.46 -9.11 14.47
CA PHE A 12 4.11 -8.53 13.18
C PHE A 12 3.65 -7.09 13.38
N LEU A 13 3.83 -6.23 12.38
CA LEU A 13 3.27 -4.89 12.43
C LEU A 13 1.74 -4.98 12.46
N PRO A 14 1.05 -4.06 13.16
CA PRO A 14 -0.39 -4.13 13.35
C PRO A 14 -1.13 -4.03 12.00
N ILE A 15 -2.10 -4.91 11.82
CA ILE A 15 -3.00 -4.99 10.65
C ILE A 15 -4.44 -4.64 11.02
N SER A 16 -4.72 -4.42 12.31
CA SER A 16 -6.04 -4.03 12.79
C SER A 16 -5.98 -2.90 13.82
N ARG A 17 -7.10 -2.24 14.06
CA ARG A 17 -7.21 -1.18 15.06
C ARG A 17 -6.96 -1.72 16.47
N GLU A 18 -7.48 -2.90 16.76
CA GLU A 18 -7.33 -3.57 18.05
C GLU A 18 -5.86 -3.89 18.38
N GLU A 19 -5.06 -4.19 17.34
CA GLU A 19 -3.62 -4.39 17.53
C GLU A 19 -2.89 -3.08 17.83
N CYS A 20 -3.30 -1.98 17.20
CA CYS A 20 -2.78 -0.65 17.54
C CYS A 20 -3.16 -0.28 18.99
N ASP A 21 -4.38 -0.55 19.41
CA ASP A 21 -4.85 -0.27 20.78
C ASP A 21 -4.07 -1.07 21.82
N ARG A 22 -3.78 -2.35 21.55
CA ARG A 22 -2.92 -3.19 22.41
C ARG A 22 -1.49 -2.67 22.53
N LEU A 23 -0.99 -1.99 21.50
CA LEU A 23 0.31 -1.31 21.51
C LEU A 23 0.26 0.07 22.17
N GLY A 24 -0.92 0.53 22.63
CA GLY A 24 -1.12 1.84 23.23
C GLY A 24 -1.00 2.99 22.20
N TRP A 25 -1.33 2.75 20.94
CA TRP A 25 -1.26 3.78 19.91
C TRP A 25 -2.61 4.47 19.72
N ASP A 26 -2.66 5.77 19.99
CA ASP A 26 -3.82 6.60 19.64
C ASP A 26 -4.00 6.67 18.12
N ALA A 27 -2.88 6.81 17.39
CA ALA A 27 -2.82 6.78 15.93
C ALA A 27 -1.44 6.29 15.47
N PRO A 28 -1.35 5.60 14.30
CA PRO A 28 -0.09 5.34 13.65
C PRO A 28 0.52 6.63 13.08
N ASP A 29 1.82 6.67 12.90
CA ASP A 29 2.50 7.74 12.16
C ASP A 29 2.26 7.56 10.66
N PHE A 30 2.39 6.32 10.17
CA PHE A 30 2.11 5.93 8.80
C PHE A 30 1.14 4.76 8.73
N VAL A 31 0.26 4.80 7.74
CA VAL A 31 -0.50 3.62 7.29
C VAL A 31 0.04 3.21 5.93
N PHE A 32 0.47 1.96 5.79
CA PHE A 32 0.98 1.43 4.55
C PHE A 32 -0.12 0.63 3.83
N ALA A 33 -0.72 1.21 2.80
CA ALA A 33 -1.70 0.56 1.94
C ALA A 33 -0.99 -0.27 0.86
N VAL A 34 -1.24 -1.58 0.87
CA VAL A 34 -0.54 -2.56 0.04
C VAL A 34 -1.52 -3.43 -0.72
N GLY A 35 -1.31 -3.59 -2.03
CA GLY A 35 -2.16 -4.39 -2.91
C GLY A 35 -1.89 -5.89 -2.88
N GLU A 36 -1.32 -6.42 -1.82
CA GLU A 36 -1.03 -7.85 -1.63
C GLU A 36 -1.17 -8.25 -0.15
N ALA A 37 -1.16 -9.55 0.12
CA ALA A 37 -1.18 -10.07 1.48
C ALA A 37 0.02 -9.59 2.30
N TYR A 38 -0.15 -9.43 3.61
CA TYR A 38 0.96 -9.07 4.48
C TYR A 38 1.92 -10.26 4.64
N VAL A 39 3.13 -10.07 4.12
CA VAL A 39 4.24 -11.02 4.29
C VAL A 39 5.44 -10.23 4.82
N ASP A 40 5.81 -10.46 6.07
CA ASP A 40 6.96 -9.80 6.71
C ASP A 40 8.24 -10.55 6.37
N HIS A 41 8.68 -10.40 5.13
CA HIS A 41 9.87 -11.04 4.61
C HIS A 41 10.66 -10.06 3.72
N PRO A 42 12.00 -10.07 3.75
CA PRO A 42 12.83 -9.11 3.01
C PRO A 42 12.71 -9.19 1.48
N SER A 43 12.04 -10.19 0.93
CA SER A 43 11.68 -10.23 -0.50
C SER A 43 10.56 -9.25 -0.86
N PHE A 44 9.86 -8.69 0.12
CA PHE A 44 8.74 -7.78 -0.09
C PHE A 44 9.14 -6.35 0.26
N GLY A 45 9.00 -5.42 -0.67
CA GLY A 45 9.42 -4.03 -0.49
C GLY A 45 8.68 -3.33 0.66
N HIS A 46 7.40 -3.62 0.85
CA HIS A 46 6.62 -3.07 1.96
C HIS A 46 7.14 -3.55 3.33
N ALA A 47 7.58 -4.80 3.44
CA ALA A 47 8.16 -5.32 4.67
C ALA A 47 9.48 -4.60 5.01
N ILE A 48 10.38 -4.43 4.03
CA ILE A 48 11.64 -3.73 4.26
C ILE A 48 11.39 -2.29 4.71
N ILE A 49 10.56 -1.55 3.96
CA ILE A 49 10.32 -0.13 4.22
C ILE A 49 9.64 0.06 5.58
N SER A 50 8.63 -0.74 5.90
CA SER A 50 7.92 -0.64 7.18
C SER A 50 8.84 -0.97 8.36
N ARG A 51 9.73 -1.96 8.24
CA ARG A 51 10.70 -2.29 9.28
C ARG A 51 11.78 -1.24 9.44
N VAL A 52 12.23 -0.60 8.36
CA VAL A 52 13.16 0.53 8.43
C VAL A 52 12.52 1.71 9.16
N LEU A 53 11.26 2.03 8.85
CA LEU A 53 10.52 3.09 9.54
C LEU A 53 10.29 2.76 11.03
N GLU A 54 9.90 1.53 11.34
CA GLU A 54 9.77 1.05 12.72
C GLU A 54 11.10 1.18 13.48
N HIS A 55 12.20 0.76 12.86
CA HIS A 55 13.53 0.90 13.45
C HIS A 55 13.91 2.38 13.69
N ALA A 56 13.48 3.27 12.83
CA ALA A 56 13.63 4.72 13.00
C ALA A 56 12.71 5.32 14.08
N GLY A 57 11.81 4.53 14.67
CA GLY A 57 10.94 4.92 15.76
C GLY A 57 9.52 5.31 15.36
N TYR A 58 9.16 5.17 14.08
CA TYR A 58 7.81 5.46 13.62
C TYR A 58 6.85 4.30 13.90
N ARG A 59 5.59 4.64 14.14
CA ARG A 59 4.47 3.70 14.30
C ARG A 59 3.88 3.43 12.92
N VAL A 60 4.06 2.22 12.40
CA VAL A 60 3.60 1.83 11.07
C VAL A 60 2.52 0.77 11.18
N ALA A 61 1.33 1.03 10.63
CA ALA A 61 0.26 0.06 10.51
C ALA A 61 0.11 -0.41 9.06
N MET A 62 -0.18 -1.70 8.87
CA MET A 62 -0.26 -2.34 7.55
C MET A 62 -1.71 -2.51 7.13
N LEU A 63 -2.10 -1.86 6.04
CA LEU A 63 -3.40 -1.96 5.39
C LEU A 63 -3.26 -2.79 4.11
N CYS A 64 -3.29 -4.12 4.25
CA CYS A 64 -3.07 -5.04 3.15
C CYS A 64 -4.40 -5.43 2.50
N LEU A 65 -4.43 -5.42 1.15
CA LEU A 65 -5.62 -5.71 0.34
C LEU A 65 -6.88 -5.00 0.86
N PRO A 66 -6.84 -3.65 1.02
CA PRO A 66 -8.01 -2.93 1.51
C PRO A 66 -9.22 -3.14 0.59
N GLU A 67 -10.41 -3.18 1.18
CA GLU A 67 -11.64 -3.05 0.44
C GLU A 67 -11.63 -1.69 -0.28
N TYR A 68 -11.67 -1.69 -1.60
CA TYR A 68 -11.41 -0.50 -2.41
C TYR A 68 -12.65 0.11 -3.09
N HIS A 69 -13.83 -0.52 -2.95
CA HIS A 69 -15.05 0.05 -3.53
C HIS A 69 -15.51 1.29 -2.78
N THR A 70 -15.19 1.36 -1.49
CA THR A 70 -15.48 2.52 -0.63
C THR A 70 -14.18 3.09 0.00
N ALA A 71 -14.30 4.23 0.68
CA ALA A 71 -13.17 4.80 1.44
C ALA A 71 -13.12 4.32 2.90
N GLU A 72 -14.07 3.46 3.33
CA GLU A 72 -14.22 3.13 4.75
C GLU A 72 -13.05 2.30 5.29
N ASP A 73 -12.55 1.35 4.51
CA ASP A 73 -11.43 0.53 4.95
C ASP A 73 -10.12 1.32 5.14
N PHE A 74 -9.98 2.42 4.40
CA PHE A 74 -8.85 3.34 4.57
C PHE A 74 -8.92 4.17 5.87
N LYS A 75 -10.05 4.14 6.56
CA LYS A 75 -10.25 4.75 7.88
C LYS A 75 -10.04 3.78 9.04
N ARG A 76 -9.74 2.50 8.79
CA ARG A 76 -9.60 1.42 9.78
C ARG A 76 -8.72 1.80 10.97
N PHE A 77 -7.60 2.47 10.72
CA PHE A 77 -6.65 2.87 11.76
C PHE A 77 -6.86 4.30 12.30
N GLY A 78 -7.89 5.00 11.83
CA GLY A 78 -8.02 6.44 12.04
C GLY A 78 -7.06 7.24 11.15
N ARG A 79 -7.02 8.56 11.34
CA ARG A 79 -6.14 9.45 10.58
C ARG A 79 -4.68 9.27 11.02
N PRO A 80 -3.75 8.83 10.15
CA PRO A 80 -2.34 8.75 10.51
C PRO A 80 -1.76 10.16 10.72
N ARG A 81 -0.72 10.24 11.55
CA ARG A 81 -0.11 11.51 11.94
C ARG A 81 0.68 12.17 10.81
N LEU A 82 1.36 11.36 9.98
CA LEU A 82 2.26 11.85 8.93
C LEU A 82 1.69 11.59 7.53
N GLY A 83 1.12 10.42 7.25
CA GLY A 83 0.58 10.14 5.93
C GLY A 83 0.38 8.67 5.61
N PHE A 84 0.04 8.42 4.35
CA PHE A 84 -0.04 7.09 3.77
C PHE A 84 1.18 6.78 2.90
N LEU A 85 1.63 5.53 2.98
CA LEU A 85 2.52 4.90 2.01
C LEU A 85 1.67 3.98 1.14
N VAL A 86 1.85 4.01 -0.18
CA VAL A 86 0.98 3.25 -1.09
C VAL A 86 1.80 2.49 -2.11
N THR A 87 1.52 1.21 -2.26
CA THR A 87 2.09 0.35 -3.30
C THR A 87 1.07 -0.67 -3.81
N ALA A 88 1.19 -1.04 -5.08
CA ALA A 88 0.43 -2.16 -5.63
C ALA A 88 0.94 -3.53 -5.15
N GLY A 89 2.13 -3.57 -4.52
CA GLY A 89 2.82 -4.79 -4.13
C GLY A 89 4.08 -5.04 -4.94
N VAL A 90 4.56 -6.28 -4.93
CA VAL A 90 5.81 -6.68 -5.63
C VAL A 90 5.69 -6.68 -7.15
N ILE A 91 4.47 -6.70 -7.67
CA ILE A 91 4.19 -6.68 -9.11
C ILE A 91 3.17 -5.60 -9.46
N ASP A 92 3.25 -5.11 -10.68
CA ASP A 92 2.24 -4.22 -11.26
C ASP A 92 0.86 -4.89 -11.32
N SER A 93 -0.20 -4.20 -10.88
CA SER A 93 -1.54 -4.75 -10.78
C SER A 93 -2.10 -5.21 -12.13
N MET A 94 -1.84 -4.45 -13.20
CA MET A 94 -2.31 -4.80 -14.55
C MET A 94 -1.59 -6.04 -15.08
N VAL A 95 -0.27 -6.14 -14.87
CA VAL A 95 0.53 -7.32 -15.25
C VAL A 95 0.11 -8.55 -14.46
N ASN A 96 -0.25 -8.37 -13.18
CA ASN A 96 -0.74 -9.46 -12.35
C ASN A 96 -2.13 -9.94 -12.78
N HIS A 97 -3.03 -9.03 -13.18
CA HIS A 97 -4.42 -9.35 -13.48
C HIS A 97 -4.64 -9.88 -14.89
N TYR A 98 -3.78 -9.50 -15.83
CA TYR A 98 -4.01 -9.79 -17.25
C TYR A 98 -2.84 -10.51 -17.90
N THR A 99 -3.16 -11.33 -18.89
CA THR A 99 -2.18 -11.90 -19.82
C THR A 99 -1.82 -10.86 -20.90
N VAL A 100 -0.76 -11.13 -21.68
CA VAL A 100 -0.40 -10.30 -22.85
C VAL A 100 -1.56 -10.20 -23.86
N ALA A 101 -2.40 -11.25 -23.97
CA ALA A 101 -3.60 -11.24 -24.81
C ALA A 101 -4.80 -10.51 -24.14
N ARG A 102 -4.56 -9.70 -23.09
CA ARG A 102 -5.58 -8.95 -22.33
C ARG A 102 -6.69 -9.81 -21.70
N LYS A 103 -6.44 -11.12 -21.52
CA LYS A 103 -7.37 -12.01 -20.81
C LYS A 103 -7.12 -11.91 -19.31
N ARG A 104 -8.20 -11.74 -18.53
CA ARG A 104 -8.09 -11.70 -17.07
C ARG A 104 -7.64 -13.06 -16.54
N ARG A 105 -6.76 -13.05 -15.55
CA ARG A 105 -6.33 -14.23 -14.81
C ARG A 105 -7.37 -14.59 -13.75
N ASN A 106 -7.49 -15.87 -13.45
CA ASN A 106 -8.41 -16.37 -12.43
C ASN A 106 -7.78 -16.48 -11.05
N GLU A 107 -6.47 -16.25 -10.95
CA GLU A 107 -5.70 -16.37 -9.71
C GLU A 107 -4.81 -15.15 -9.51
N ASP A 108 -4.60 -14.77 -8.25
CA ASP A 108 -3.61 -13.79 -7.80
C ASP A 108 -2.69 -14.46 -6.77
N ALA A 109 -1.46 -14.80 -7.19
CA ALA A 109 -0.48 -15.50 -6.35
C ALA A 109 -0.07 -14.70 -5.09
N TYR A 110 -0.36 -13.40 -5.05
CA TYR A 110 -0.03 -12.51 -3.93
C TYR A 110 -1.22 -12.22 -3.02
N ALA A 111 -2.36 -12.82 -3.30
CA ALA A 111 -3.57 -12.73 -2.48
C ALA A 111 -3.76 -13.99 -1.63
N PRO A 112 -4.42 -13.90 -0.47
CA PRO A 112 -4.74 -15.06 0.35
C PRO A 112 -5.51 -16.12 -0.44
N GLY A 113 -5.03 -17.37 -0.38
CA GLY A 113 -5.65 -18.49 -1.11
C GLY A 113 -5.60 -18.37 -2.63
N GLY A 114 -4.78 -17.47 -3.20
CA GLY A 114 -4.73 -17.25 -4.65
C GLY A 114 -5.96 -16.54 -5.22
N GLN A 115 -6.79 -15.92 -4.38
CA GLN A 115 -8.07 -15.34 -4.78
C GLN A 115 -7.87 -14.10 -5.65
N ALA A 116 -8.34 -14.16 -6.90
CA ALA A 116 -8.36 -13.01 -7.79
C ALA A 116 -9.43 -11.98 -7.39
N GLY A 117 -9.18 -10.70 -7.70
CA GLY A 117 -10.16 -9.63 -7.54
C GLY A 117 -10.12 -8.89 -6.20
N LEU A 118 -9.26 -9.29 -5.26
CA LEU A 118 -9.07 -8.57 -4.01
C LEU A 118 -8.27 -7.28 -4.20
N ARG A 119 -7.47 -7.19 -5.24
CA ARG A 119 -6.73 -6.01 -5.64
C ARG A 119 -7.42 -5.34 -6.84
N PRO A 120 -7.54 -4.00 -6.90
CA PRO A 120 -8.08 -3.32 -8.08
C PRO A 120 -7.08 -3.25 -9.21
N ASP A 121 -7.57 -3.04 -10.42
CA ASP A 121 -6.76 -2.61 -11.55
C ASP A 121 -6.17 -1.23 -11.24
N ARG A 122 -4.88 -1.00 -11.58
CA ARG A 122 -4.15 0.24 -11.24
C ARG A 122 -4.25 0.57 -9.75
N ALA A 123 -3.91 -0.42 -8.92
CA ALA A 123 -4.12 -0.41 -7.47
C ALA A 123 -3.59 0.86 -6.79
N THR A 124 -2.39 1.32 -7.15
CA THR A 124 -1.80 2.54 -6.58
C THR A 124 -2.71 3.75 -6.80
N THR A 125 -3.25 3.92 -8.01
CA THR A 125 -4.15 5.05 -8.33
C THR A 125 -5.48 4.94 -7.57
N VAL A 126 -6.06 3.75 -7.53
CA VAL A 126 -7.34 3.53 -6.83
C VAL A 126 -7.18 3.80 -5.33
N TYR A 127 -6.13 3.28 -4.71
CA TYR A 127 -5.88 3.49 -3.28
C TYR A 127 -5.66 4.97 -2.95
N CYS A 128 -4.86 5.69 -3.73
CA CYS A 128 -4.67 7.13 -3.53
C CYS A 128 -6.01 7.89 -3.60
N ASN A 129 -6.86 7.58 -4.57
CA ASN A 129 -8.17 8.21 -4.69
C ASN A 129 -9.06 7.93 -3.46
N ARG A 130 -9.03 6.70 -2.92
CA ARG A 130 -9.77 6.36 -1.69
C ARG A 130 -9.21 7.07 -0.46
N ILE A 131 -7.88 7.19 -0.36
CA ILE A 131 -7.23 7.93 0.72
C ILE A 131 -7.61 9.42 0.66
N HIS A 132 -7.61 10.04 -0.52
CA HIS A 132 -8.05 11.44 -0.68
C HIS A 132 -9.51 11.63 -0.28
N GLN A 133 -10.39 10.65 -0.58
CA GLN A 133 -11.79 10.67 -0.13
C GLN A 133 -11.90 10.53 1.39
N ALA A 134 -11.09 9.64 2.00
CA ALA A 134 -11.10 9.42 3.45
C ALA A 134 -10.50 10.62 4.21
N TYR A 135 -9.39 11.17 3.71
CA TYR A 135 -8.59 12.19 4.39
C TYR A 135 -8.05 13.23 3.41
N PRO A 136 -8.86 14.22 3.01
CA PRO A 136 -8.42 15.28 2.13
C PRO A 136 -7.18 16.01 2.68
N GLY A 137 -6.19 16.24 1.83
CA GLY A 137 -4.97 16.98 2.17
C GLY A 137 -3.95 16.22 3.03
N LEU A 138 -4.17 14.93 3.31
CA LEU A 138 -3.17 14.12 4.00
C LEU A 138 -2.06 13.73 3.00
N PRO A 139 -0.76 13.80 3.39
CA PRO A 139 0.34 13.39 2.52
C PRO A 139 0.24 11.92 2.10
N ILE A 140 0.49 11.65 0.81
CA ILE A 140 0.56 10.31 0.24
C ILE A 140 1.89 10.15 -0.48
N LEU A 141 2.63 9.11 -0.12
CA LEU A 141 3.86 8.72 -0.79
C LEU A 141 3.60 7.41 -1.55
N ILE A 142 3.87 7.41 -2.83
CA ILE A 142 3.69 6.23 -3.68
C ILE A 142 5.03 5.58 -4.02
N GLY A 143 5.03 4.26 -4.14
CA GLY A 143 6.25 3.52 -4.46
C GLY A 143 5.98 2.14 -5.05
N GLY A 144 7.06 1.37 -5.21
CA GLY A 144 7.01 0.05 -5.80
C GLY A 144 7.06 0.06 -7.33
N VAL A 145 6.95 -1.12 -7.94
CA VAL A 145 7.13 -1.32 -9.39
C VAL A 145 6.09 -0.55 -10.19
N GLU A 146 4.82 -0.60 -9.79
CA GLU A 146 3.73 0.07 -10.50
C GLU A 146 3.93 1.59 -10.59
N ALA A 147 4.30 2.24 -9.49
CA ALA A 147 4.58 3.66 -9.46
C ALA A 147 5.84 4.00 -10.26
N SER A 148 6.89 3.19 -10.15
CA SER A 148 8.16 3.40 -10.85
C SER A 148 8.02 3.31 -12.36
N LEU A 149 7.24 2.37 -12.88
CA LEU A 149 6.98 2.20 -14.30
C LEU A 149 6.17 3.37 -14.89
N ARG A 150 5.36 4.03 -14.07
CA ARG A 150 4.43 5.09 -14.49
C ARG A 150 4.82 6.49 -13.98
N ARG A 151 6.04 6.67 -13.48
CA ARG A 151 6.50 7.97 -12.94
C ARG A 151 6.58 9.10 -13.99
N PHE A 152 6.73 8.74 -15.25
CA PHE A 152 6.69 9.66 -16.39
C PHE A 152 5.45 9.41 -17.26
N SER A 153 5.23 10.26 -18.25
CA SER A 153 4.25 9.97 -19.30
C SER A 153 4.64 8.67 -20.00
N HIS A 154 3.68 7.78 -20.17
CA HIS A 154 3.92 6.43 -20.66
C HIS A 154 2.79 5.97 -21.59
N TYR A 155 3.08 5.01 -22.46
CA TYR A 155 2.07 4.31 -23.23
C TYR A 155 1.41 3.24 -22.35
N ASP A 156 0.10 3.35 -22.17
CA ASP A 156 -0.71 2.34 -21.48
C ASP A 156 -1.21 1.30 -22.48
N PHE A 157 -0.60 0.13 -22.46
CA PHE A 157 -0.93 -0.99 -23.34
C PHE A 157 -2.39 -1.45 -23.21
N TRP A 158 -2.98 -1.34 -22.03
CA TRP A 158 -4.32 -1.84 -21.73
C TRP A 158 -5.40 -0.95 -22.32
N ASP A 159 -5.19 0.37 -22.27
CA ASP A 159 -6.11 1.39 -22.79
C ASP A 159 -5.73 1.89 -24.18
N ASP A 160 -4.60 1.40 -24.74
CA ASP A 160 -4.04 1.81 -26.05
C ASP A 160 -3.92 3.33 -26.19
N LYS A 161 -3.31 3.99 -25.18
CA LYS A 161 -3.14 5.45 -25.18
C LYS A 161 -1.94 5.90 -24.34
N VAL A 162 -1.48 7.11 -24.61
CA VAL A 162 -0.50 7.80 -23.75
C VAL A 162 -1.20 8.36 -22.51
N ARG A 163 -0.67 8.02 -21.34
CA ARG A 163 -1.11 8.54 -20.04
C ARG A 163 -0.08 9.48 -19.45
N ARG A 164 -0.55 10.36 -18.57
CA ARG A 164 0.30 11.24 -17.75
C ARG A 164 1.09 10.42 -16.73
N SER A 165 2.02 11.10 -16.04
CA SER A 165 2.66 10.55 -14.85
C SER A 165 1.64 10.13 -13.80
N ILE A 166 1.90 9.00 -13.13
CA ILE A 166 1.07 8.52 -12.02
C ILE A 166 1.01 9.54 -10.88
N LEU A 167 2.05 10.34 -10.66
CA LEU A 167 2.05 11.42 -9.66
C LEU A 167 0.94 12.45 -9.91
N VAL A 168 0.68 12.75 -11.19
CA VAL A 168 -0.40 13.67 -11.57
C VAL A 168 -1.77 13.00 -11.40
N ASP A 169 -1.88 11.73 -11.77
CA ASP A 169 -3.15 10.98 -11.71
C ASP A 169 -3.55 10.63 -10.27
N THR A 170 -2.59 10.47 -9.36
CA THR A 170 -2.83 10.17 -7.95
C THR A 170 -2.86 11.40 -7.06
N ALA A 171 -2.41 12.55 -7.54
CA ALA A 171 -2.15 13.75 -6.73
C ALA A 171 -1.31 13.41 -5.46
N ALA A 172 -0.40 12.44 -5.57
CA ALA A 172 0.49 12.04 -4.48
C ALA A 172 1.50 13.17 -4.19
N THR A 173 1.95 13.22 -2.94
CA THR A 173 2.94 14.21 -2.49
C THR A 173 4.33 13.85 -3.02
N LEU A 174 4.63 12.57 -3.11
CA LEU A 174 5.89 12.01 -3.59
C LEU A 174 5.67 10.62 -4.16
#